data_141373c85c4dfe252307349ed3336a02
#
_entry.id   141373c85c4dfe252307349ed3336a02
#
_cell.length_a   1.000
_cell.length_b   1.000
_cell.length_c   1.000
_cell.angle_alpha   90.00
_cell.angle_beta   90.00
_cell.angle_gamma   90.00
#
_symmetry.space_group_name_H-M   'P 1'
#
loop_
_entity.id
_entity.type
_entity.pdbx_description
1 polymer ?
#
loop_
_entity_poly.entity_id
_entity_poly.type
_entity_poly.pdbx_seq_one_letter_code
_entity_poly.pdbx_strand_id
1 'polypeptide(L)'
;MYPEEFKNITPGGYTTSWNNMSEEEDLKLGYVSSYACAGPDEDFVEMIARIAVFGPEWYEKKVARAKELYLNATSALDFAYDPSEALRQKETIVVSYLKDIWGINFYDQDGEKGLVTLVQEAIDYVTSDDYKQ
;
A
#
# COMPACT_ATOMS: atom_id res chain seq x y z
N MET A 1 1.41 -1.46 17.18
CA MET A 1 0.92 -2.27 16.06
C MET A 1 1.77 -2.12 14.80
N TYR A 2 2.28 -0.97 14.48
CA TYR A 2 3.19 -0.74 13.34
C TYR A 2 4.56 -0.31 13.85
N PRO A 3 5.64 -0.52 13.06
CA PRO A 3 6.96 -0.01 13.48
C PRO A 3 7.00 1.52 13.41
N GLU A 4 7.68 2.13 14.37
CA GLU A 4 7.80 3.60 14.47
C GLU A 4 8.30 4.24 13.17
N GLU A 5 9.24 3.60 12.50
CA GLU A 5 9.82 4.12 11.26
C GLU A 5 8.80 4.27 10.13
N PHE A 6 7.68 3.51 10.18
CA PHE A 6 6.65 3.56 9.14
C PHE A 6 6.02 4.95 9.04
N LYS A 7 5.69 5.55 10.17
CA LYS A 7 5.03 6.86 10.18
C LYS A 7 5.94 7.98 9.66
N ASN A 8 7.25 7.78 9.69
CA ASN A 8 8.22 8.80 9.28
C ASN A 8 8.54 8.77 7.78
N ILE A 9 8.01 7.80 7.06
CA ILE A 9 8.22 7.69 5.59
C ILE A 9 7.52 8.84 4.86
N THR A 10 6.33 9.23 5.34
CA THR A 10 5.54 10.31 4.76
C THR A 10 5.28 11.40 5.79
N PRO A 11 6.32 12.12 6.24
CA PRO A 11 6.18 13.12 7.29
C PRO A 11 5.25 14.26 6.84
N GLY A 12 4.31 14.61 7.70
CA GLY A 12 3.36 15.70 7.44
C GLY A 12 2.23 15.32 6.48
N GLY A 13 2.16 14.07 6.03
CA GLY A 13 1.12 13.64 5.10
C GLY A 13 -0.21 13.26 5.75
N TYR A 14 -0.20 12.88 7.03
CA TYR A 14 -1.43 12.48 7.72
C TYR A 14 -2.31 13.69 8.00
N THR A 15 -3.61 13.54 7.80
CA THR A 15 -4.55 14.66 7.88
C THR A 15 -5.92 14.20 8.36
N THR A 16 -6.64 15.10 9.05
CA THR A 16 -8.04 14.86 9.43
C THR A 16 -9.01 15.09 8.27
N SER A 17 -8.53 15.68 7.16
CA SER A 17 -9.33 15.97 5.96
C SER A 17 -9.21 14.89 4.89
N TRP A 18 -8.84 13.67 5.26
CA TRP A 18 -8.60 12.56 4.33
C TRP A 18 -9.80 12.27 3.41
N ASN A 19 -11.02 12.45 3.89
CA ASN A 19 -12.23 12.16 3.12
C ASN A 19 -12.50 13.17 1.99
N ASN A 20 -11.74 14.25 1.92
CA ASN A 20 -11.85 15.25 0.85
C ASN A 20 -10.76 15.09 -0.22
N MET A 21 -9.93 14.06 -0.10
CA MET A 21 -8.78 13.87 -0.99
C MET A 21 -9.15 13.05 -2.21
N SER A 22 -8.56 13.40 -3.36
CA SER A 22 -8.67 12.63 -4.59
C SER A 22 -7.61 11.51 -4.60
N GLU A 23 -7.80 10.53 -5.48
CA GLU A 23 -6.81 9.47 -5.68
C GLU A 23 -5.45 10.04 -6.08
N GLU A 24 -5.43 11.04 -6.95
CA GLU A 24 -4.18 11.67 -7.38
C GLU A 24 -3.48 12.37 -6.22
N GLU A 25 -4.23 13.06 -5.36
CA GLU A 25 -3.66 13.69 -4.16
C GLU A 25 -3.09 12.64 -3.20
N ASP A 26 -3.77 11.52 -3.03
CA ASP A 26 -3.27 10.41 -2.20
C ASP A 26 -1.92 9.91 -2.72
N LEU A 27 -1.83 9.66 -4.02
CA LEU A 27 -0.60 9.16 -4.65
C LEU A 27 0.54 10.16 -4.56
N LYS A 28 0.26 11.46 -4.69
CA LYS A 28 1.28 12.50 -4.54
C LYS A 28 1.91 12.53 -3.16
N LEU A 29 1.20 12.06 -2.16
CA LEU A 29 1.68 11.98 -0.79
C LEU A 29 2.24 10.60 -0.42
N GLY A 30 2.13 9.61 -1.32
CA GLY A 30 2.63 8.26 -1.05
C GLY A 30 1.66 7.39 -0.28
N TYR A 31 0.36 7.53 -0.53
CA TYR A 31 -0.70 6.72 0.10
C TYR A 31 -1.47 5.92 -0.93
N VAL A 32 -1.87 4.72 -0.53
CA VAL A 32 -2.65 3.82 -1.41
C VAL A 32 -4.13 4.15 -1.46
N SER A 33 -4.60 4.97 -0.53
CA SER A 33 -6.01 5.35 -0.42
C SER A 33 -6.14 6.62 0.41
N SER A 34 -7.29 7.27 0.30
CA SER A 34 -7.58 8.44 1.13
C SER A 34 -7.62 8.09 2.61
N TYR A 35 -8.20 6.93 2.95
CA TYR A 35 -8.27 6.51 4.34
C TYR A 35 -6.89 6.27 4.96
N ALA A 36 -5.90 5.85 4.15
CA ALA A 36 -4.52 5.70 4.62
C ALA A 36 -3.96 7.03 5.15
N CYS A 37 -4.44 8.15 4.63
CA CYS A 37 -4.01 9.48 5.08
C CYS A 37 -4.50 9.84 6.47
N ALA A 38 -5.45 9.11 7.03
CA ALA A 38 -6.06 9.40 8.33
C ALA A 38 -5.09 9.19 9.50
N GLY A 39 -4.13 8.29 9.35
CA GLY A 39 -3.14 8.05 10.38
C GLY A 39 -2.22 6.88 10.05
N PRO A 40 -1.12 6.72 10.81
CA PRO A 40 -0.17 5.63 10.53
C PRO A 40 -0.77 4.23 10.69
N ASP A 41 -1.69 4.03 11.65
CA ASP A 41 -2.35 2.75 11.84
C ASP A 41 -3.19 2.37 10.62
N GLU A 42 -4.00 3.31 10.14
CA GLU A 42 -4.82 3.14 8.95
C GLU A 42 -3.96 2.92 7.71
N ASP A 43 -2.89 3.69 7.57
CA ASP A 43 -1.95 3.57 6.45
C ASP A 43 -1.34 2.17 6.39
N PHE A 44 -0.85 1.67 7.52
CA PHE A 44 -0.24 0.35 7.62
C PHE A 44 -1.23 -0.75 7.23
N VAL A 45 -2.44 -0.71 7.78
CA VAL A 45 -3.50 -1.68 7.50
C VAL A 45 -3.98 -1.58 6.05
N GLU A 46 -4.14 -0.36 5.52
CA GLU A 46 -4.58 -0.16 4.15
C GLU A 46 -3.56 -0.68 3.13
N MET A 47 -2.26 -0.56 3.41
CA MET A 47 -1.23 -1.16 2.57
C MET A 47 -1.43 -2.68 2.47
N ILE A 48 -1.59 -3.34 3.60
CA ILE A 48 -1.78 -4.79 3.66
C ILE A 48 -3.07 -5.19 2.92
N ALA A 49 -4.18 -4.57 3.30
CA ALA A 49 -5.50 -4.94 2.79
C ALA A 49 -5.63 -4.71 1.28
N ARG A 50 -5.20 -3.56 0.81
CA ARG A 50 -5.36 -3.21 -0.60
C ARG A 50 -4.47 -4.02 -1.51
N ILE A 51 -3.22 -4.25 -1.12
CA ILE A 51 -2.33 -5.09 -1.91
C ILE A 51 -2.85 -6.53 -1.95
N ALA A 52 -3.31 -7.06 -0.80
CA ALA A 52 -3.83 -8.43 -0.74
C ALA A 52 -5.09 -8.61 -1.58
N VAL A 53 -6.02 -7.64 -1.53
CA VAL A 53 -7.31 -7.74 -2.24
C VAL A 53 -7.17 -7.45 -3.73
N PHE A 54 -6.43 -6.42 -4.10
CA PHE A 54 -6.33 -5.99 -5.50
C PHE A 54 -5.13 -6.58 -6.24
N GLY A 55 -4.15 -7.11 -5.51
CA GLY A 55 -3.01 -7.83 -6.06
C GLY A 55 -1.77 -6.97 -6.31
N PRO A 56 -0.62 -7.64 -6.53
CA PRO A 56 0.65 -6.94 -6.73
C PRO A 56 0.68 -6.07 -7.99
N GLU A 57 0.00 -6.50 -9.07
CA GLU A 57 -0.03 -5.71 -10.30
C GLU A 57 -0.75 -4.38 -10.11
N TRP A 58 -1.84 -4.38 -9.33
CA TRP A 58 -2.54 -3.16 -8.97
C TRP A 58 -1.60 -2.21 -8.23
N TYR A 59 -0.83 -2.74 -7.28
CA TYR A 59 0.11 -1.94 -6.50
C TYR A 59 1.23 -1.37 -7.39
N GLU A 60 1.77 -2.19 -8.30
CA GLU A 60 2.79 -1.73 -9.24
C GLU A 60 2.29 -0.55 -10.09
N LYS A 61 1.03 -0.59 -10.52
CA LYS A 61 0.42 0.52 -11.26
C LYS A 61 0.32 1.78 -10.41
N LYS A 62 0.00 1.64 -9.13
CA LYS A 62 -0.07 2.79 -8.20
C LYS A 62 1.31 3.42 -8.01
N VAL A 63 2.34 2.61 -7.81
CA VAL A 63 3.71 3.09 -7.67
C VAL A 63 4.16 3.80 -8.95
N ALA A 64 3.87 3.21 -10.11
CA ALA A 64 4.21 3.80 -11.41
C ALA A 64 3.50 5.14 -11.62
N ARG A 65 2.22 5.24 -11.24
CA ARG A 65 1.46 6.49 -11.34
C ARG A 65 2.03 7.57 -10.41
N ALA A 66 2.39 7.21 -9.19
CA ALA A 66 3.02 8.12 -8.25
C ALA A 66 4.33 8.66 -8.81
N LYS A 67 5.13 7.80 -9.43
CA LYS A 67 6.39 8.20 -10.07
C LYS A 67 6.16 9.14 -11.24
N GLU A 68 5.16 8.85 -12.07
CA GLU A 68 4.79 9.71 -13.20
C GLU A 68 4.38 11.10 -12.73
N LEU A 69 3.55 11.17 -11.70
CA LEU A 69 3.13 12.46 -11.12
C LEU A 69 4.33 13.25 -10.59
N TYR A 70 5.26 12.56 -9.95
CA TYR A 70 6.46 13.19 -9.41
C TYR A 70 7.39 13.72 -10.53
N LEU A 71 7.64 12.91 -11.55
CA LEU A 71 8.52 13.29 -12.66
C LEU A 71 7.94 14.41 -13.52
N ASN A 72 6.60 14.50 -13.61
CA ASN A 72 5.93 15.50 -14.42
C ASN A 72 5.54 16.75 -13.62
N ALA A 73 5.99 16.86 -12.37
CA ALA A 73 5.70 18.03 -11.54
C ALA A 73 6.30 19.29 -12.17
N THR A 74 5.50 20.37 -12.22
CA THR A 74 5.95 21.65 -12.76
C THR A 74 6.75 22.46 -11.75
N SER A 75 6.72 22.07 -10.48
CA SER A 75 7.46 22.71 -9.40
C SER A 75 8.00 21.67 -8.44
N ALA A 76 9.28 21.78 -8.09
CA ALA A 76 9.90 20.93 -7.07
C ALA A 76 9.26 21.13 -5.69
N LEU A 77 8.54 22.22 -5.48
CA LEU A 77 7.86 22.50 -4.21
C LEU A 77 6.55 21.73 -4.06
N ASP A 78 6.05 21.11 -5.13
CA ASP A 78 4.81 20.33 -5.10
C ASP A 78 4.96 19.03 -4.31
N PHE A 79 6.20 18.59 -4.09
CA PHE A 79 6.49 17.31 -3.41
C PHE A 79 7.55 17.52 -2.33
N ALA A 80 7.25 17.04 -1.12
CA ALA A 80 8.23 17.02 -0.03
C ALA A 80 9.22 15.86 -0.17
N TYR A 81 8.86 14.82 -0.92
CA TYR A 81 9.64 13.61 -1.15
C TYR A 81 9.12 12.91 -2.40
N ASP A 82 9.86 11.90 -2.88
CA ASP A 82 9.41 11.06 -4.00
C ASP A 82 8.33 10.09 -3.48
N PRO A 83 7.06 10.24 -3.89
CA PRO A 83 5.98 9.41 -3.37
C PRO A 83 6.08 7.94 -3.79
N SER A 84 6.68 7.65 -4.94
CA SER A 84 6.86 6.27 -5.38
C SER A 84 7.88 5.55 -4.50
N GLU A 85 8.93 6.24 -4.09
CA GLU A 85 9.93 5.72 -3.16
C GLU A 85 9.30 5.50 -1.78
N ALA A 86 8.46 6.43 -1.34
CA ALA A 86 7.74 6.29 -0.07
C ALA A 86 6.87 5.04 -0.07
N LEU A 87 6.14 4.77 -1.16
CA LEU A 87 5.33 3.56 -1.29
C LEU A 87 6.20 2.30 -1.23
N ARG A 88 7.36 2.30 -1.88
CA ARG A 88 8.28 1.15 -1.83
C ARG A 88 8.84 0.91 -0.44
N GLN A 89 9.19 1.97 0.28
CA GLN A 89 9.67 1.86 1.65
C GLN A 89 8.58 1.31 2.58
N LYS A 90 7.34 1.75 2.42
CA LYS A 90 6.20 1.24 3.17
C LYS A 90 6.00 -0.25 2.91
N GLU A 91 6.06 -0.66 1.65
CA GLU A 91 5.95 -2.07 1.27
C GLU A 91 7.03 -2.92 1.95
N THR A 92 8.28 -2.46 1.93
CA THR A 92 9.40 -3.16 2.55
C THR A 92 9.16 -3.35 4.05
N ILE A 93 8.68 -2.32 4.74
CA ILE A 93 8.41 -2.39 6.17
C ILE A 93 7.24 -3.34 6.46
N VAL A 94 6.17 -3.30 5.66
CA VAL A 94 5.04 -4.23 5.79
C VAL A 94 5.51 -5.69 5.68
N VAL A 95 6.29 -6.00 4.64
CA VAL A 95 6.80 -7.35 4.40
C VAL A 95 7.65 -7.81 5.58
N SER A 96 8.60 -6.99 6.01
CA SER A 96 9.51 -7.32 7.12
C SER A 96 8.78 -7.49 8.45
N TYR A 97 7.85 -6.58 8.75
CA TYR A 97 7.11 -6.62 10.01
C TYR A 97 6.24 -7.87 10.12
N LEU A 98 5.52 -8.21 9.05
CA LEU A 98 4.67 -9.41 9.05
C LEU A 98 5.51 -10.66 9.25
N LYS A 99 6.68 -10.73 8.61
CA LYS A 99 7.57 -11.88 8.74
C LYS A 99 8.17 -11.97 10.15
N ASP A 100 8.73 -10.88 10.65
CA ASP A 100 9.50 -10.87 11.88
C ASP A 100 8.63 -10.98 13.14
N ILE A 101 7.45 -10.32 13.14
CA ILE A 101 6.58 -10.27 14.32
C ILE A 101 5.53 -11.37 14.28
N TRP A 102 4.96 -11.66 13.10
CA TRP A 102 3.83 -12.57 12.98
C TRP A 102 4.18 -13.89 12.30
N GLY A 103 5.41 -14.02 11.75
CA GLY A 103 5.82 -15.22 11.01
C GLY A 103 5.06 -15.43 9.72
N ILE A 104 4.48 -14.36 9.14
CA ILE A 104 3.66 -14.41 7.93
C ILE A 104 4.47 -13.91 6.74
N ASN A 105 4.52 -14.70 5.67
CA ASN A 105 5.04 -14.24 4.38
C ASN A 105 3.94 -13.43 3.67
N PHE A 106 4.20 -12.17 3.36
CA PHE A 106 3.23 -11.34 2.63
C PHE A 106 3.16 -11.77 1.17
N TYR A 107 4.31 -11.96 0.54
CA TYR A 107 4.43 -12.49 -0.82
C TYR A 107 4.95 -13.92 -0.78
N ASP A 108 4.80 -14.64 -1.89
CA ASP A 108 5.31 -16.00 -2.01
C ASP A 108 6.82 -16.03 -1.76
N GLN A 109 7.28 -17.03 -1.01
CA GLN A 109 8.68 -17.14 -0.65
C GLN A 109 9.05 -18.60 -0.41
N ASP A 110 10.18 -19.03 -0.98
CA ASP A 110 10.75 -20.36 -0.78
C ASP A 110 9.77 -21.51 -1.05
N GLY A 111 8.92 -21.35 -2.08
CA GLY A 111 7.93 -22.35 -2.45
C GLY A 111 6.66 -22.32 -1.63
N GLU A 112 6.57 -21.42 -0.65
CA GLU A 112 5.35 -21.25 0.16
C GLU A 112 4.55 -20.05 -0.33
N LYS A 113 3.22 -20.20 -0.30
CA LYS A 113 2.31 -19.12 -0.69
C LYS A 113 2.27 -18.05 0.39
N GLY A 114 2.36 -16.79 -0.04
CA GLY A 114 2.19 -15.65 0.85
C GLY A 114 0.73 -15.27 1.06
N LEU A 115 0.51 -14.32 1.96
CA LEU A 115 -0.83 -13.82 2.28
C LEU A 115 -1.56 -13.32 1.03
N VAL A 116 -0.87 -12.56 0.17
CA VAL A 116 -1.49 -11.99 -1.04
C VAL A 116 -2.02 -13.09 -1.95
N THR A 117 -1.23 -14.15 -2.19
CA THR A 117 -1.64 -15.28 -3.02
C THR A 117 -2.85 -15.98 -2.41
N LEU A 118 -2.84 -16.23 -1.10
CA LEU A 118 -3.94 -16.91 -0.42
C LEU A 118 -5.24 -16.09 -0.50
N VAL A 119 -5.15 -14.77 -0.33
CA VAL A 119 -6.33 -13.89 -0.46
C VAL A 119 -6.85 -13.90 -1.89
N GLN A 120 -5.96 -13.80 -2.89
CA GLN A 120 -6.35 -13.82 -4.29
C GLN A 120 -7.02 -15.15 -4.67
N GLU A 121 -6.50 -16.27 -4.19
CA GLU A 121 -7.12 -17.58 -4.41
C GLU A 121 -8.50 -17.68 -3.76
N ALA A 122 -8.66 -17.13 -2.56
CA ALA A 122 -9.95 -17.10 -1.88
C ALA A 122 -10.97 -16.25 -2.65
N ILE A 123 -10.55 -15.10 -3.16
CA ILE A 123 -11.41 -14.24 -3.98
C ILE A 123 -11.84 -14.97 -5.25
N ASP A 124 -10.90 -15.59 -5.94
CA ASP A 124 -11.18 -16.36 -7.16
C ASP A 124 -12.16 -17.49 -6.89
N TYR A 125 -12.01 -18.18 -5.76
CA TYR A 125 -12.91 -19.27 -5.37
C TYR A 125 -14.33 -18.76 -5.12
N VAL A 126 -14.51 -17.70 -4.31
CA VAL A 126 -15.84 -17.19 -3.98
C VAL A 126 -16.55 -16.53 -5.17
N THR A 127 -15.80 -16.15 -6.21
CA THR A 127 -16.38 -15.61 -7.44
C THR A 127 -16.56 -16.69 -8.52
N SER A 128 -16.13 -17.93 -8.26
CA SER A 128 -16.23 -19.04 -9.21
C SER A 128 -17.63 -19.66 -9.18
N ASP A 129 -17.96 -20.39 -10.26
CA ASP A 129 -19.22 -21.14 -10.33
C ASP A 129 -19.26 -22.29 -9.32
N ASP A 130 -18.11 -22.87 -8.97
CA ASP A 130 -18.02 -23.95 -8.00
C ASP A 130 -18.51 -23.51 -6.61
N TYR A 131 -18.17 -22.29 -6.19
CA TYR A 131 -18.64 -21.76 -4.90
C TYR A 131 -20.15 -21.57 -4.89
N LYS A 132 -20.75 -21.23 -6.02
CA LYS A 132 -22.18 -20.92 -6.13
C LYS A 132 -23.06 -22.18 -6.13
N GLN A 133 -22.45 -23.35 -6.27
CA GLN A 133 -23.16 -24.61 -6.20
C GLN A 133 -23.30 -25.08 -4.75
#